data_a0dfcd1a8b76215eed6ff70e5aee162c
#
_entry.id   a0dfcd1a8b76215eed6ff70e5aee162c
#
_cell.length_a   1.000
_cell.length_b   1.000
_cell.length_c   1.000
_cell.angle_alpha   90.00
_cell.angle_beta   90.00
_cell.angle_gamma   90.00
#
_symmetry.space_group_name_H-M   'P 1'
#
loop_
_entity.id
_entity.type
_entity.pdbx_description
1 polymer ?
#
loop_
_entity_poly.entity_id
_entity_poly.type
_entity_poly.pdbx_seq_one_letter_code
_entity_poly.pdbx_strand_id
1 'polypeptide(L)'
;MASTTASIDETRPGAWDVVARLGAVDGALAHPHATRLIQSAPAQRNLSDAVHALCDVYGRHPGMIDDALLRGAQLGSLPWLETAATGFAIERGYLAQLTAAVGPLPSTPGQAATEAALAGVRNALEILSGSERAGCATGAVAALLHDWAVTRDVLDLAATRFGIVAPPRALPPADVSAKALATLGATPGARRAITFGAQQLYAQHRGLWSLLEARASARGDL
;
A
#
# COMPACT_ATOMS: atom_id res chain seq x y z
N MET A 1 29.74 -32.56 -26.84
CA MET A 1 29.00 -31.33 -26.58
C MET A 1 27.89 -31.67 -25.60
N ALA A 2 28.08 -31.39 -24.33
CA ALA A 2 27.10 -31.67 -23.28
C ALA A 2 26.24 -30.43 -23.11
N SER A 3 24.95 -30.52 -23.46
CA SER A 3 23.93 -29.51 -23.16
C SER A 3 23.64 -29.55 -21.67
N THR A 4 24.14 -28.59 -20.93
CA THR A 4 23.76 -28.37 -19.53
C THR A 4 22.37 -27.71 -19.54
N THR A 5 21.34 -28.51 -19.40
CA THR A 5 19.99 -28.05 -19.09
C THR A 5 20.03 -27.43 -17.71
N ALA A 6 19.91 -26.11 -17.63
CA ALA A 6 19.71 -25.42 -16.36
C ALA A 6 18.37 -25.89 -15.78
N SER A 7 18.45 -26.71 -14.74
CA SER A 7 17.30 -27.10 -13.94
C SER A 7 16.76 -25.84 -13.26
N ILE A 8 15.60 -25.37 -13.67
CA ILE A 8 14.88 -24.30 -12.98
C ILE A 8 14.54 -24.89 -11.62
N ASP A 9 15.05 -24.30 -10.56
CA ASP A 9 14.73 -24.66 -9.17
C ASP A 9 13.27 -24.27 -8.88
N GLU A 10 12.32 -25.13 -9.27
CA GLU A 10 10.87 -24.94 -9.15
C GLU A 10 10.40 -24.89 -7.68
N THR A 11 11.30 -25.11 -6.72
CA THR A 11 10.95 -25.17 -5.29
C THR A 11 11.04 -23.82 -4.58
N ARG A 12 11.60 -22.79 -5.22
CA ARG A 12 11.84 -21.51 -4.58
C ARG A 12 10.69 -20.53 -4.86
N PRO A 13 10.01 -20.01 -3.82
CA PRO A 13 8.91 -19.08 -4.00
C PRO A 13 9.34 -17.84 -4.80
N GLY A 14 8.48 -17.41 -5.71
CA GLY A 14 8.68 -16.19 -6.49
C GLY A 14 8.75 -14.92 -5.63
N ALA A 15 9.26 -13.83 -6.18
CA ALA A 15 9.34 -12.58 -5.43
C ALA A 15 7.94 -12.06 -5.02
N TRP A 16 6.94 -12.25 -5.86
CA TRP A 16 5.54 -11.92 -5.54
C TRP A 16 4.98 -12.79 -4.41
N ASP A 17 5.28 -14.09 -4.39
CA ASP A 17 4.81 -14.98 -3.32
C ASP A 17 5.41 -14.59 -1.96
N VAL A 18 6.63 -14.06 -1.96
CA VAL A 18 7.24 -13.51 -0.74
C VAL A 18 6.52 -12.25 -0.29
N VAL A 19 6.20 -11.33 -1.20
CA VAL A 19 5.42 -10.12 -0.91
C VAL A 19 4.04 -10.48 -0.35
N ALA A 20 3.33 -11.39 -1.00
CA ALA A 20 1.99 -11.82 -0.57
C ALA A 20 2.03 -12.50 0.81
N ARG A 21 3.03 -13.34 1.09
CA ARG A 21 3.18 -13.96 2.42
C ARG A 21 3.49 -12.94 3.51
N LEU A 22 4.32 -11.94 3.23
CA LEU A 22 4.55 -10.84 4.16
C LEU A 22 3.25 -10.08 4.42
N GLY A 23 2.47 -9.79 3.38
CA GLY A 23 1.17 -9.13 3.51
C GLY A 23 0.16 -9.93 4.33
N ALA A 24 0.18 -11.27 4.23
CA ALA A 24 -0.69 -12.12 5.03
C ALA A 24 -0.37 -12.07 6.54
N VAL A 25 0.85 -11.68 6.93
CA VAL A 25 1.29 -11.60 8.33
C VAL A 25 1.28 -10.15 8.84
N ASP A 26 1.71 -9.21 8.00
CA ASP A 26 2.04 -7.85 8.38
C ASP A 26 1.20 -6.78 7.66
N GLY A 27 0.37 -7.17 6.68
CA GLY A 27 -0.46 -6.26 5.90
C GLY A 27 -1.76 -5.85 6.60
N ALA A 28 -2.54 -5.01 5.92
CA ALA A 28 -3.79 -4.46 6.43
C ALA A 28 -4.80 -5.56 6.83
N LEU A 29 -4.90 -6.65 6.05
CA LEU A 29 -5.81 -7.76 6.36
C LEU A 29 -5.47 -8.47 7.69
N ALA A 30 -4.20 -8.49 8.07
CA ALA A 30 -3.75 -9.06 9.34
C ALA A 30 -3.97 -8.11 10.53
N HIS A 31 -4.28 -6.83 10.28
CA HIS A 31 -4.45 -5.84 11.33
C HIS A 31 -5.88 -5.84 11.89
N PRO A 32 -6.07 -6.02 13.22
CA PRO A 32 -7.42 -6.14 13.81
C PRO A 32 -8.33 -4.94 13.51
N HIS A 33 -7.79 -3.73 13.49
CA HIS A 33 -8.58 -2.53 13.24
C HIS A 33 -9.08 -2.46 11.80
N ALA A 34 -8.23 -2.73 10.80
CA ALA A 34 -8.64 -2.74 9.40
C ALA A 34 -9.73 -3.80 9.14
N THR A 35 -9.53 -5.00 9.69
CA THR A 35 -10.52 -6.09 9.62
C THR A 35 -11.84 -5.69 10.28
N ARG A 36 -11.80 -5.05 11.44
CA ARG A 36 -13.00 -4.58 12.17
C ARG A 36 -13.76 -3.53 11.37
N LEU A 37 -13.06 -2.60 10.70
CA LEU A 37 -13.71 -1.60 9.84
C LEU A 37 -14.50 -2.24 8.69
N ILE A 38 -14.03 -3.37 8.14
CA ILE A 38 -14.69 -4.04 7.02
C ILE A 38 -15.82 -4.97 7.50
N GLN A 39 -15.62 -5.73 8.56
CA GLN A 39 -16.51 -6.81 8.99
C GLN A 39 -17.61 -6.36 9.95
N SER A 40 -17.40 -5.31 10.72
CA SER A 40 -18.36 -4.76 11.67
C SER A 40 -19.09 -3.58 11.05
N ALA A 41 -20.18 -3.12 11.67
CA ALA A 41 -20.80 -1.84 11.31
C ALA A 41 -20.05 -0.70 12.04
N PRO A 42 -18.91 -0.22 11.52
CA PRO A 42 -18.07 0.73 12.23
C PRO A 42 -18.77 2.07 12.40
N ALA A 43 -18.42 2.79 13.47
CA ALA A 43 -18.84 4.17 13.62
C ALA A 43 -18.39 4.99 12.40
N GLN A 44 -19.29 5.82 11.86
CA GLN A 44 -19.01 6.62 10.66
C GLN A 44 -17.74 7.48 10.80
N ARG A 45 -17.48 8.00 12.00
CA ARG A 45 -16.29 8.77 12.32
C ARG A 45 -14.98 7.96 12.21
N ASN A 46 -15.01 6.64 12.38
CA ASN A 46 -13.84 5.79 12.19
C ASN A 46 -13.52 5.62 10.70
N LEU A 47 -14.54 5.54 9.83
CA LEU A 47 -14.35 5.56 8.38
C LEU A 47 -13.83 6.93 7.91
N SER A 48 -14.40 8.03 8.42
CA SER A 48 -13.91 9.39 8.11
C SER A 48 -12.44 9.55 8.50
N ASP A 49 -12.06 9.05 9.68
CA ASP A 49 -10.68 9.11 10.18
C ASP A 49 -9.72 8.32 9.27
N ALA A 50 -10.11 7.12 8.84
CA ALA A 50 -9.34 6.31 7.90
C ALA A 50 -9.18 7.00 6.53
N VAL A 51 -10.26 7.59 5.98
CA VAL A 51 -10.20 8.33 4.72
C VAL A 51 -9.24 9.52 4.81
N HIS A 52 -9.32 10.33 5.88
CA HIS A 52 -8.42 11.46 6.07
C HIS A 52 -6.95 11.01 6.19
N ALA A 53 -6.67 9.99 6.99
CA ALA A 53 -5.31 9.48 7.16
C ALA A 53 -4.73 8.91 5.86
N LEU A 54 -5.52 8.14 5.11
CA LEU A 54 -5.11 7.59 3.82
C LEU A 54 -4.92 8.69 2.76
N CYS A 55 -5.78 9.71 2.75
CA CYS A 55 -5.62 10.85 1.86
C CYS A 55 -4.36 11.67 2.20
N ASP A 56 -4.07 11.87 3.50
CA ASP A 56 -2.85 12.58 3.93
C ASP A 56 -1.58 11.84 3.50
N VAL A 57 -1.57 10.50 3.58
CA VAL A 57 -0.40 9.69 3.22
C VAL A 57 -0.29 9.48 1.70
N TYR A 58 -1.39 9.22 1.00
CA TYR A 58 -1.38 8.76 -0.39
C TYR A 58 -2.04 9.71 -1.41
N GLY A 59 -2.69 10.76 -0.95
CA GLY A 59 -3.41 11.72 -1.82
C GLY A 59 -2.52 12.69 -2.58
N ARG A 60 -1.24 12.79 -2.23
CA ARG A 60 -0.29 13.73 -2.86
C ARG A 60 0.23 13.21 -4.20
N HIS A 61 0.58 14.15 -5.08
CA HIS A 61 1.27 13.89 -6.33
C HIS A 61 2.48 14.86 -6.47
N PRO A 62 3.69 14.36 -6.82
CA PRO A 62 4.03 12.95 -6.95
C PRO A 62 3.91 12.21 -5.62
N GLY A 63 3.57 10.92 -5.68
CA GLY A 63 3.59 10.01 -4.56
C GLY A 63 4.58 8.87 -4.78
N MET A 64 4.63 7.91 -3.87
CA MET A 64 5.64 6.85 -3.85
C MET A 64 5.77 6.09 -5.18
N ILE A 65 4.67 5.77 -5.88
CA ILE A 65 4.72 5.06 -7.16
C ILE A 65 5.28 5.97 -8.26
N ASP A 66 4.87 7.24 -8.27
CA ASP A 66 5.33 8.24 -9.24
C ASP A 66 6.83 8.48 -9.07
N ASP A 67 7.32 8.59 -7.84
CA ASP A 67 8.75 8.75 -7.54
C ASP A 67 9.56 7.52 -7.95
N ALA A 68 9.07 6.31 -7.67
CA ALA A 68 9.70 5.07 -8.11
C ALA A 68 9.78 4.98 -9.63
N LEU A 69 8.75 5.43 -10.35
CA LEU A 69 8.70 5.51 -11.80
C LEU A 69 9.72 6.54 -12.33
N LEU A 70 9.70 7.77 -11.81
CA LEU A 70 10.56 8.87 -12.25
C LEU A 70 12.04 8.58 -12.03
N ARG A 71 12.39 7.89 -10.96
CA ARG A 71 13.77 7.52 -10.63
C ARG A 71 14.24 6.25 -11.32
N GLY A 72 13.37 5.54 -12.04
CA GLY A 72 13.71 4.27 -12.66
C GLY A 72 14.16 3.21 -11.65
N ALA A 73 13.31 2.93 -10.67
CA ALA A 73 13.59 2.13 -9.46
C ALA A 73 14.38 0.82 -9.71
N GLN A 74 14.20 0.21 -10.87
CA GLN A 74 14.93 -0.98 -11.31
C GLN A 74 14.87 -1.13 -12.83
N LEU A 75 15.95 -1.58 -13.45
CA LEU A 75 15.95 -1.86 -14.88
C LEU A 75 14.84 -2.87 -15.24
N GLY A 76 14.01 -2.52 -16.22
CA GLY A 76 12.88 -3.35 -16.67
C GLY A 76 11.59 -3.18 -15.87
N SER A 77 11.55 -2.36 -14.82
CA SER A 77 10.33 -2.12 -14.03
C SER A 77 9.36 -1.12 -14.68
N LEU A 78 9.83 -0.35 -15.66
CA LEU A 78 9.13 0.81 -16.20
C LEU A 78 7.68 0.51 -16.66
N PRO A 79 7.40 -0.48 -17.51
CA PRO A 79 6.03 -0.73 -18.01
C PRO A 79 5.05 -1.10 -16.88
N TRP A 80 5.52 -1.83 -15.89
CA TRP A 80 4.70 -2.19 -14.72
C TRP A 80 4.45 -0.99 -13.82
N LEU A 81 5.46 -0.15 -13.57
CA LEU A 81 5.34 1.07 -12.78
C LEU A 81 4.44 2.11 -13.46
N GLU A 82 4.50 2.26 -14.79
CA GLU A 82 3.60 3.13 -15.55
C GLU A 82 2.14 2.70 -15.39
N THR A 83 1.87 1.40 -15.50
CA THR A 83 0.52 0.85 -15.27
C THR A 83 0.07 1.09 -13.82
N ALA A 84 0.96 0.88 -12.85
CA ALA A 84 0.67 1.12 -11.43
C ALA A 84 0.41 2.60 -11.14
N ALA A 85 1.21 3.52 -11.69
CA ALA A 85 1.06 4.96 -11.50
C ALA A 85 -0.26 5.47 -12.12
N THR A 86 -0.59 5.00 -13.33
CA THR A 86 -1.85 5.32 -13.99
C THR A 86 -3.06 4.86 -13.17
N GLY A 87 -3.04 3.63 -12.69
CA GLY A 87 -4.10 3.09 -11.84
C GLY A 87 -4.19 3.83 -10.50
N PHE A 88 -3.05 4.16 -9.89
CA PHE A 88 -3.03 4.87 -8.61
C PHE A 88 -3.46 6.33 -8.72
N ALA A 89 -3.34 6.97 -9.89
CA ALA A 89 -3.91 8.29 -10.13
C ALA A 89 -5.45 8.29 -9.97
N ILE A 90 -6.11 7.21 -10.38
CA ILE A 90 -7.56 7.02 -10.16
C ILE A 90 -7.86 6.86 -8.66
N GLU A 91 -7.05 6.09 -7.94
CA GLU A 91 -7.20 5.93 -6.49
C GLU A 91 -7.00 7.26 -5.73
N ARG A 92 -6.05 8.12 -6.16
CA ARG A 92 -5.88 9.47 -5.59
C ARG A 92 -7.10 10.35 -5.83
N GLY A 93 -7.65 10.33 -7.04
CA GLY A 93 -8.90 11.03 -7.34
C GLY A 93 -10.06 10.57 -6.46
N TYR A 94 -10.15 9.28 -6.23
CA TYR A 94 -11.14 8.68 -5.34
C TYR A 94 -10.95 9.10 -3.88
N LEU A 95 -9.72 9.08 -3.37
CA LEU A 95 -9.39 9.59 -2.03
C LEU A 95 -9.80 11.06 -1.86
N ALA A 96 -9.55 11.91 -2.85
CA ALA A 96 -9.94 13.31 -2.81
C ALA A 96 -11.47 13.47 -2.75
N GLN A 97 -12.22 12.71 -3.55
CA GLN A 97 -13.69 12.71 -3.52
C GLN A 97 -14.24 12.25 -2.16
N LEU A 98 -13.69 11.16 -1.63
CA LEU A 98 -14.08 10.66 -0.32
C LEU A 98 -13.78 11.67 0.79
N THR A 99 -12.59 12.28 0.77
CA THR A 99 -12.19 13.27 1.77
C THR A 99 -13.15 14.47 1.79
N ALA A 100 -13.60 14.91 0.62
CA ALA A 100 -14.61 15.96 0.53
C ALA A 100 -15.98 15.52 1.08
N ALA A 101 -16.36 14.26 0.87
CA ALA A 101 -17.66 13.72 1.27
C ALA A 101 -17.76 13.36 2.75
N VAL A 102 -16.68 12.88 3.38
CA VAL A 102 -16.68 12.47 4.79
C VAL A 102 -16.73 13.65 5.77
N GLY A 103 -16.61 14.87 5.26
CA GLY A 103 -16.63 16.08 6.08
C GLY A 103 -15.32 16.32 6.84
N PRO A 104 -15.34 17.13 7.90
CA PRO A 104 -14.14 17.50 8.63
C PRO A 104 -13.56 16.31 9.40
N LEU A 105 -12.25 16.37 9.63
CA LEU A 105 -11.53 15.34 10.41
C LEU A 105 -12.18 15.22 11.81
N PRO A 106 -12.51 14.01 12.25
CA PRO A 106 -13.09 13.79 13.58
C PRO A 106 -12.18 14.30 14.70
N SER A 107 -12.74 15.13 15.59
CA SER A 107 -12.01 15.61 16.76
C SER A 107 -11.60 14.43 17.65
N THR A 108 -10.31 14.34 17.94
CA THR A 108 -9.74 13.26 18.74
C THR A 108 -8.60 13.81 19.59
N PRO A 109 -8.48 13.41 20.86
CA PRO A 109 -7.32 13.75 21.68
C PRO A 109 -6.00 13.34 20.98
N GLY A 110 -4.95 14.14 21.11
CA GLY A 110 -3.63 13.83 20.54
C GLY A 110 -3.49 14.14 19.04
N GLN A 111 -4.26 15.05 18.50
CA GLN A 111 -4.25 15.40 17.07
C GLN A 111 -2.85 15.76 16.54
N ALA A 112 -2.07 16.60 17.28
CA ALA A 112 -0.72 16.97 16.88
C ALA A 112 0.24 15.75 16.80
N ALA A 113 0.10 14.79 17.70
CA ALA A 113 0.90 13.56 17.67
C ALA A 113 0.51 12.70 16.45
N THR A 114 -0.79 12.66 16.09
CA THR A 114 -1.29 11.99 14.90
C THR A 114 -0.69 12.60 13.62
N GLU A 115 -0.72 13.92 13.49
CA GLU A 115 -0.16 14.64 12.35
C GLU A 115 1.34 14.39 12.19
N ALA A 116 2.08 14.38 13.30
CA ALA A 116 3.50 14.03 13.31
C ALA A 116 3.75 12.58 12.88
N ALA A 117 2.92 11.63 13.32
CA ALA A 117 3.03 10.23 12.93
C ALA A 117 2.74 10.05 11.42
N LEU A 118 1.70 10.67 10.88
CA LEU A 118 1.39 10.63 9.45
C LEU A 118 2.50 11.27 8.61
N ALA A 119 3.08 12.39 9.06
CA ALA A 119 4.25 12.98 8.43
C ALA A 119 5.44 12.02 8.42
N GLY A 120 5.65 11.27 9.51
CA GLY A 120 6.67 10.22 9.59
C GLY A 120 6.46 9.12 8.57
N VAL A 121 5.22 8.65 8.39
CA VAL A 121 4.88 7.64 7.35
C VAL A 121 5.19 8.18 5.95
N ARG A 122 4.76 9.40 5.62
CA ARG A 122 5.07 10.02 4.32
C ARG A 122 6.57 10.08 4.04
N ASN A 123 7.34 10.58 5.00
CA ASN A 123 8.80 10.64 4.88
C ASN A 123 9.43 9.25 4.68
N ALA A 124 8.94 8.22 5.37
CA ALA A 124 9.41 6.86 5.18
C ALA A 124 9.11 6.33 3.77
N LEU A 125 7.93 6.64 3.21
CA LEU A 125 7.56 6.26 1.85
C LEU A 125 8.41 6.99 0.80
N GLU A 126 8.72 8.27 0.99
CA GLU A 126 9.64 9.05 0.14
C GLU A 126 11.05 8.46 0.15
N ILE A 127 11.57 8.07 1.31
CA ILE A 127 12.86 7.39 1.43
C ILE A 127 12.85 6.03 0.71
N LEU A 128 11.77 5.26 0.83
CA LEU A 128 11.63 3.95 0.17
C LEU A 128 11.59 4.09 -1.35
N SER A 129 10.82 5.04 -1.89
CA SER A 129 10.74 5.29 -3.33
C SER A 129 12.04 5.84 -3.91
N GLY A 130 12.79 6.59 -3.10
CA GLY A 130 14.10 7.15 -3.45
C GLY A 130 15.30 6.22 -3.25
N SER A 131 15.08 4.96 -2.84
CA SER A 131 16.16 4.03 -2.54
C SER A 131 17.02 3.72 -3.80
N GLU A 132 18.32 3.95 -3.70
CA GLU A 132 19.30 3.62 -4.76
C GLU A 132 19.52 2.10 -4.90
N ARG A 133 19.07 1.29 -3.93
CA ARG A 133 19.20 -0.16 -3.98
C ARG A 133 18.17 -0.74 -4.95
N ALA A 134 18.65 -1.18 -6.12
CA ALA A 134 17.82 -1.78 -7.15
C ALA A 134 16.93 -2.91 -6.58
N GLY A 135 15.62 -2.77 -6.73
CA GLY A 135 14.62 -3.67 -6.19
C GLY A 135 13.94 -3.22 -4.89
N CYS A 136 14.52 -2.29 -4.13
CA CYS A 136 13.91 -1.83 -2.87
C CYS A 136 12.59 -1.09 -3.14
N ALA A 137 12.59 -0.04 -3.95
CA ALA A 137 11.39 0.68 -4.34
C ALA A 137 10.38 -0.24 -5.08
N THR A 138 10.88 -1.15 -5.94
CA THR A 138 10.04 -2.17 -6.61
C THR A 138 9.28 -3.03 -5.59
N GLY A 139 9.96 -3.48 -4.55
CA GLY A 139 9.35 -4.29 -3.49
C GLY A 139 8.32 -3.51 -2.66
N ALA A 140 8.61 -2.25 -2.36
CA ALA A 140 7.70 -1.38 -1.65
C ALA A 140 6.44 -1.07 -2.48
N VAL A 141 6.57 -0.78 -3.78
CA VAL A 141 5.42 -0.61 -4.68
C VAL A 141 4.60 -1.91 -4.77
N ALA A 142 5.26 -3.07 -4.91
CA ALA A 142 4.56 -4.34 -4.98
C ALA A 142 3.74 -4.62 -3.70
N ALA A 143 4.29 -4.32 -2.53
CA ALA A 143 3.59 -4.45 -1.26
C ALA A 143 2.42 -3.45 -1.15
N LEU A 144 2.61 -2.22 -1.62
CA LEU A 144 1.52 -1.23 -1.67
C LEU A 144 0.36 -1.73 -2.54
N LEU A 145 0.65 -2.20 -3.76
CA LEU A 145 -0.38 -2.73 -4.67
C LEU A 145 -1.13 -3.93 -4.07
N HIS A 146 -0.39 -4.83 -3.40
CA HIS A 146 -0.98 -5.98 -2.73
C HIS A 146 -1.89 -5.57 -1.57
N ASP A 147 -1.44 -4.66 -0.71
CA ASP A 147 -2.15 -4.25 0.49
C ASP A 147 -3.31 -3.27 0.20
N TRP A 148 -3.21 -2.58 -0.95
CA TRP A 148 -4.25 -1.63 -1.37
C TRP A 148 -5.60 -2.29 -1.61
N ALA A 149 -5.65 -3.58 -1.91
CA ALA A 149 -6.90 -4.30 -2.07
C ALA A 149 -7.77 -4.21 -0.81
N VAL A 150 -7.19 -4.43 0.36
CA VAL A 150 -7.87 -4.34 1.67
C VAL A 150 -8.15 -2.88 2.04
N THR A 151 -7.20 -1.98 1.80
CA THR A 151 -7.40 -0.53 1.98
C THR A 151 -8.59 -0.06 1.16
N ARG A 152 -8.70 -0.53 -0.09
CA ARG A 152 -9.80 -0.20 -0.99
C ARG A 152 -11.16 -0.73 -0.48
N ASP A 153 -11.21 -1.88 0.19
CA ASP A 153 -12.45 -2.38 0.81
C ASP A 153 -12.95 -1.43 1.91
N VAL A 154 -12.04 -0.86 2.71
CA VAL A 154 -12.38 0.18 3.70
C VAL A 154 -12.90 1.45 3.01
N LEU A 155 -12.25 1.89 1.94
CA LEU A 155 -12.66 3.07 1.16
C LEU A 155 -14.02 2.86 0.47
N ASP A 156 -14.27 1.67 -0.09
CA ASP A 156 -15.53 1.32 -0.75
C ASP A 156 -16.69 1.27 0.27
N LEU A 157 -16.42 0.82 1.51
CA LEU A 157 -17.40 0.91 2.58
C LEU A 157 -17.69 2.37 2.98
N ALA A 158 -16.65 3.20 3.06
CA ALA A 158 -16.83 4.64 3.31
C ALA A 158 -17.65 5.28 2.18
N ALA A 159 -17.33 4.98 0.91
CA ALA A 159 -18.08 5.46 -0.24
C ALA A 159 -19.58 5.13 -0.14
N THR A 160 -19.90 3.89 0.19
CA THR A 160 -21.28 3.43 0.39
C THR A 160 -21.98 4.23 1.49
N ARG A 161 -21.28 4.49 2.60
CA ARG A 161 -21.86 5.22 3.75
C ARG A 161 -22.06 6.71 3.49
N PHE A 162 -21.25 7.28 2.62
CA PHE A 162 -21.31 8.71 2.29
C PHE A 162 -21.91 9.01 0.91
N GLY A 163 -22.49 8.01 0.23
CA GLY A 163 -23.19 8.17 -1.03
C GLY A 163 -22.29 8.49 -2.23
N ILE A 164 -21.04 8.06 -2.19
CA ILE A 164 -20.07 8.22 -3.28
C ILE A 164 -20.05 6.97 -4.14
N VAL A 165 -20.02 7.15 -5.46
CA VAL A 165 -19.84 6.05 -6.41
C VAL A 165 -18.36 5.71 -6.50
N ALA A 166 -17.99 4.50 -6.11
CA ALA A 166 -16.62 4.03 -6.21
C ALA A 166 -16.22 3.82 -7.68
N PRO A 167 -15.05 4.34 -8.13
CA PRO A 167 -14.56 4.06 -9.48
C PRO A 167 -14.12 2.59 -9.60
N PRO A 168 -14.03 2.04 -10.83
CA PRO A 168 -13.46 0.73 -11.05
C PRO A 168 -12.04 0.62 -10.48
N ARG A 169 -11.69 -0.55 -9.94
CA ARG A 169 -10.32 -0.83 -9.49
C ARG A 169 -9.40 -0.91 -10.72
N ALA A 170 -8.40 -0.03 -10.78
CA ALA A 170 -7.54 0.15 -11.96
C ALA A 170 -6.08 -0.21 -11.71
N LEU A 171 -5.73 -0.67 -10.50
CA LEU A 171 -4.38 -1.13 -10.19
C LEU A 171 -4.06 -2.44 -10.93
N PRO A 172 -2.78 -2.69 -11.26
CA PRO A 172 -2.38 -3.94 -11.88
C PRO A 172 -2.87 -5.15 -11.06
N PRO A 173 -3.53 -6.12 -11.69
CA PRO A 173 -3.95 -7.32 -11.00
C PRO A 173 -2.76 -8.16 -10.52
N ALA A 174 -3.00 -9.06 -9.57
CA ALA A 174 -1.95 -9.83 -8.89
C ALA A 174 -1.10 -10.66 -9.87
N ASP A 175 -1.70 -11.25 -10.90
CA ASP A 175 -0.99 -12.05 -11.90
C ASP A 175 -0.05 -11.20 -12.78
N VAL A 176 -0.43 -9.95 -13.10
CA VAL A 176 0.42 -9.00 -13.83
C VAL A 176 1.62 -8.61 -12.96
N SER A 177 1.37 -8.28 -11.69
CA SER A 177 2.44 -7.97 -10.73
C SER A 177 3.35 -9.17 -10.48
N ALA A 178 2.81 -10.38 -10.39
CA ALA A 178 3.57 -11.61 -10.24
C ALA A 178 4.51 -11.86 -11.43
N LYS A 179 4.02 -11.68 -12.67
CA LYS A 179 4.85 -11.79 -13.89
C LYS A 179 5.98 -10.76 -13.91
N ALA A 180 5.68 -9.50 -13.58
CA ALA A 180 6.70 -8.45 -13.49
C ALA A 180 7.77 -8.81 -12.44
N LEU A 181 7.38 -9.19 -11.24
CA LEU A 181 8.28 -9.53 -10.14
C LEU A 181 9.07 -10.84 -10.39
N ALA A 182 8.56 -11.77 -11.18
CA ALA A 182 9.32 -12.95 -11.59
C ALA A 182 10.61 -12.55 -12.34
N THR A 183 10.50 -11.59 -13.25
CA THR A 183 11.65 -11.06 -13.99
C THR A 183 12.53 -10.15 -13.12
N LEU A 184 11.92 -9.19 -12.41
CA LEU A 184 12.62 -8.21 -11.59
C LEU A 184 13.34 -8.86 -10.38
N GLY A 185 12.79 -9.93 -9.84
CA GLY A 185 13.35 -10.71 -8.73
C GLY A 185 14.20 -11.91 -9.13
N ALA A 186 14.63 -12.02 -10.39
CA ALA A 186 15.36 -13.17 -10.89
C ALA A 186 16.67 -13.44 -10.15
N THR A 187 17.40 -12.39 -9.75
CA THR A 187 18.65 -12.55 -9.01
C THR A 187 18.44 -12.61 -7.49
N PRO A 188 19.29 -13.34 -6.75
CA PRO A 188 19.21 -13.38 -5.28
C PRO A 188 19.35 -11.98 -4.64
N GLY A 189 20.14 -11.09 -5.23
CA GLY A 189 20.33 -9.72 -4.75
C GLY A 189 19.06 -8.88 -4.91
N ALA A 190 18.47 -8.88 -6.11
CA ALA A 190 17.21 -8.19 -6.39
C ALA A 190 16.08 -8.71 -5.52
N ARG A 191 15.96 -10.03 -5.36
CA ARG A 191 14.94 -10.64 -4.50
C ARG A 191 15.05 -10.18 -3.05
N ARG A 192 16.27 -10.16 -2.49
CA ARG A 192 16.47 -9.63 -1.12
C ARG A 192 16.09 -8.15 -1.01
N ALA A 193 16.41 -7.34 -2.01
CA ALA A 193 16.04 -5.93 -2.02
C ALA A 193 14.52 -5.73 -2.13
N ILE A 194 13.84 -6.49 -2.98
CA ILE A 194 12.38 -6.52 -3.11
C ILE A 194 11.74 -6.92 -1.76
N THR A 195 12.22 -8.00 -1.14
CA THR A 195 11.74 -8.45 0.16
C THR A 195 11.88 -7.37 1.22
N PHE A 196 13.05 -6.72 1.27
CA PHE A 196 13.29 -5.64 2.23
C PHE A 196 12.34 -4.45 2.01
N GLY A 197 12.19 -3.98 0.77
CA GLY A 197 11.27 -2.89 0.45
C GLY A 197 9.82 -3.21 0.83
N ALA A 198 9.38 -4.43 0.57
CA ALA A 198 8.05 -4.90 0.96
C ALA A 198 7.87 -4.92 2.49
N GLN A 199 8.83 -5.43 3.22
CA GLN A 199 8.80 -5.44 4.69
C GLN A 199 8.70 -4.03 5.27
N GLN A 200 9.45 -3.08 4.70
CA GLN A 200 9.41 -1.69 5.17
C GLN A 200 8.03 -1.06 4.91
N LEU A 201 7.42 -1.29 3.74
CA LEU A 201 6.08 -0.79 3.47
C LEU A 201 5.05 -1.37 4.44
N TYR A 202 5.02 -2.69 4.63
CA TYR A 202 4.07 -3.32 5.56
C TYR A 202 4.25 -2.81 6.99
N ALA A 203 5.48 -2.51 7.42
CA ALA A 203 5.71 -1.88 8.72
C ALA A 203 5.06 -0.50 8.83
N GLN A 204 5.15 0.33 7.77
CA GLN A 204 4.46 1.62 7.72
C GLN A 204 2.94 1.47 7.74
N HIS A 205 2.38 0.55 6.96
CA HIS A 205 0.95 0.27 6.95
C HIS A 205 0.44 -0.21 8.30
N ARG A 206 1.16 -1.13 8.93
CA ARG A 206 0.82 -1.58 10.30
C ARG A 206 0.80 -0.41 11.28
N GLY A 207 1.81 0.47 11.22
CA GLY A 207 1.86 1.68 12.04
C GLY A 207 0.67 2.60 11.81
N LEU A 208 0.27 2.78 10.54
CA LEU A 208 -0.89 3.58 10.16
C LEU A 208 -2.20 3.00 10.74
N TRP A 209 -2.43 1.69 10.59
CA TRP A 209 -3.61 1.04 11.14
C TRP A 209 -3.63 1.04 12.67
N SER A 210 -2.47 0.87 13.32
CA SER A 210 -2.34 1.01 14.79
C SER A 210 -2.65 2.43 15.27
N LEU A 211 -2.24 3.45 14.52
CA LEU A 211 -2.58 4.85 14.81
C LEU A 211 -4.10 5.07 14.75
N LEU A 212 -4.77 4.56 13.72
CA LEU A 212 -6.23 4.65 13.57
C LEU A 212 -6.96 3.89 14.67
N GLU A 213 -6.46 2.73 15.07
CA GLU A 213 -6.99 1.98 16.22
C GLU A 213 -6.88 2.77 17.54
N ALA A 214 -5.72 3.37 17.80
CA ALA A 214 -5.51 4.19 18.98
C ALA A 214 -6.47 5.41 19.00
N ARG A 215 -6.70 6.04 17.84
CA ARG A 215 -7.66 7.14 17.71
C ARG A 215 -9.10 6.70 17.96
N ALA A 216 -9.50 5.55 17.41
CA ALA A 216 -10.82 4.98 17.68
C ALA A 216 -10.99 4.64 19.17
N SER A 217 -9.99 4.06 19.81
CA SER A 217 -9.96 3.78 21.24
C SER A 217 -10.09 5.06 22.08
N ALA A 218 -9.35 6.10 21.72
CA ALA A 218 -9.41 7.39 22.44
C ALA A 218 -10.80 8.08 22.37
N ARG A 219 -11.62 7.68 21.37
CA ARG A 219 -13.04 8.12 21.23
C ARG A 219 -14.04 7.17 21.88
N GLY A 220 -13.61 6.01 22.39
CA GLY A 220 -14.48 4.95 22.90
C GLY A 220 -15.24 4.20 21.79
N ASP A 221 -14.64 4.02 20.61
CA ASP A 221 -15.26 3.42 19.43
C ASP A 221 -14.81 1.96 19.16
N LEU A 222 -14.10 1.34 20.06
CA LEU A 222 -13.62 -0.05 19.93
C LEU A 222 -14.54 -1.04 20.65
#